data_48a9a55127285da64def8382bf702b3e
#
_entry.id   48a9a55127285da64def8382bf702b3e
#
_cell.length_a   1.000
_cell.length_b   1.000
_cell.length_c   1.000
_cell.angle_alpha   90.00
_cell.angle_beta   90.00
_cell.angle_gamma   90.00
#
_symmetry.space_group_name_H-M   'P 1'
#
loop_
_entity.id
_entity.type
_entity.pdbx_description
1 polymer ?
#
loop_
_entity_poly.entity_id
_entity_poly.type
_entity_poly.pdbx_seq_one_letter_code
_entity_poly.pdbx_strand_id
1 'polypeptide(L)'
;MFADSPHDLGSSPTPLHPGVSVVVPVFNSAETLAALVAALTETLNETGRAFEILLVDDGSSDDGWDRICDLVVTNRRVRGVQLSRNFGQHNATLCGVRLARFDVCVTLDDDLQHPPREIPKLLGKLDEGWDVVYGRAKRPQHHWLRDRIAALTKSTIGITSGLSRVSEQSPFRAFRTEIREAFSAYMGPDVLLDILLGWGTTKFSSVRVDHQPLADGHRSRYTARRLFDMGILGLTAYSTRPLRFASWLGFSLTIFGMVILAYVVVLAAFVGSVPGFPFLASLISIFSGTQLFVLGLFGEYLSRTFNRALGRPTYVIREMHEPDVLARSLHG
;
A
#
# COMPACT_ATOMS: atom_id res chain seq x y z
N MET A 1 -17.65 37.02 -1.81
CA MET A 1 -16.95 36.95 -0.52
C MET A 1 -16.87 35.46 -0.19
N PHE A 2 -15.92 34.76 -0.82
CA PHE A 2 -15.71 33.32 -0.69
C PHE A 2 -14.67 33.12 0.39
N ALA A 3 -15.09 32.46 1.45
CA ALA A 3 -14.31 32.16 2.62
C ALA A 3 -13.26 31.09 2.32
N ASP A 4 -12.12 31.32 2.85
CA ASP A 4 -10.97 30.46 3.20
C ASP A 4 -10.83 29.09 2.56
N SER A 5 -9.73 28.95 1.82
CA SER A 5 -9.19 27.70 1.31
C SER A 5 -8.84 26.73 2.43
N PRO A 6 -9.15 25.44 2.31
CA PRO A 6 -8.79 24.44 3.30
C PRO A 6 -7.32 24.06 3.16
N HIS A 7 -6.61 24.24 4.27
CA HIS A 7 -5.33 23.60 4.62
C HIS A 7 -4.11 23.93 3.75
N ASP A 8 -3.47 25.00 4.13
CA ASP A 8 -2.04 25.24 3.94
C ASP A 8 -1.22 24.08 4.54
N LEU A 9 -0.87 23.09 3.69
CA LEU A 9 0.06 22.00 4.02
C LEU A 9 1.53 22.45 3.94
N GLY A 10 1.79 23.76 3.97
CA GLY A 10 3.10 24.39 4.00
C GLY A 10 3.72 24.55 5.38
N SER A 11 3.15 23.94 6.44
CA SER A 11 3.78 23.95 7.76
C SER A 11 5.03 23.07 7.74
N SER A 12 6.16 23.64 8.18
CA SER A 12 7.40 22.94 8.47
C SER A 12 7.11 21.59 9.16
N PRO A 13 7.82 20.49 8.81
CA PRO A 13 7.55 19.18 9.41
C PRO A 13 7.58 19.30 10.92
N THR A 14 6.51 18.90 11.59
CA THR A 14 6.46 18.88 13.06
C THR A 14 7.65 18.09 13.56
N PRO A 15 8.49 18.64 14.45
CA PRO A 15 9.66 17.94 14.94
C PRO A 15 9.26 16.63 15.59
N LEU A 16 9.94 15.55 15.19
CA LEU A 16 9.71 14.22 15.74
C LEU A 16 10.36 14.12 17.13
N HIS A 17 9.66 13.55 18.08
CA HIS A 17 10.18 13.27 19.40
C HIS A 17 10.79 11.87 19.46
N PRO A 18 11.82 11.61 20.31
CA PRO A 18 12.30 10.25 20.52
C PRO A 18 11.20 9.33 21.09
N GLY A 19 10.93 8.21 20.42
CA GLY A 19 9.90 7.26 20.86
C GLY A 19 9.25 6.48 19.72
N VAL A 20 8.07 5.93 19.99
CA VAL A 20 7.39 5.03 19.07
C VAL A 20 5.93 5.45 18.85
N SER A 21 5.54 5.71 17.60
CA SER A 21 4.14 5.84 17.20
C SER A 21 3.65 4.52 16.65
N VAL A 22 2.66 3.90 17.30
CA VAL A 22 2.03 2.69 16.80
C VAL A 22 0.75 3.07 16.05
N VAL A 23 0.66 2.73 14.78
CA VAL A 23 -0.49 3.03 13.91
C VAL A 23 -1.28 1.75 13.64
N VAL A 24 -2.55 1.77 13.99
CA VAL A 24 -3.49 0.66 13.80
C VAL A 24 -4.67 1.16 12.97
N PRO A 25 -4.81 0.73 11.71
CA PRO A 25 -6.03 0.93 10.96
C PRO A 25 -7.13 0.02 11.53
N VAL A 26 -8.31 0.57 11.77
CA VAL A 26 -9.45 -0.13 12.38
C VAL A 26 -10.62 -0.15 11.41
N PHE A 27 -11.23 -1.34 11.21
CA PHE A 27 -12.46 -1.46 10.43
C PHE A 27 -13.33 -2.62 10.90
N ASN A 28 -14.44 -2.32 11.54
CA ASN A 28 -15.40 -3.29 12.09
C ASN A 28 -14.73 -4.32 13.02
N SER A 29 -14.02 -3.81 14.03
CA SER A 29 -13.19 -4.61 14.95
C SER A 29 -13.37 -4.17 16.41
N ALA A 30 -14.54 -3.65 16.77
CA ALA A 30 -14.84 -3.14 18.12
C ALA A 30 -14.47 -4.11 19.25
N GLU A 31 -14.62 -5.42 19.03
CA GLU A 31 -14.38 -6.47 20.03
C GLU A 31 -12.89 -6.65 20.38
N THR A 32 -11.98 -6.42 19.43
CA THR A 32 -10.55 -6.69 19.62
C THR A 32 -9.77 -5.49 20.16
N LEU A 33 -10.30 -4.27 20.02
CA LEU A 33 -9.58 -3.02 20.29
C LEU A 33 -9.06 -2.93 21.74
N ALA A 34 -9.89 -3.25 22.71
CA ALA A 34 -9.49 -3.13 24.12
C ALA A 34 -8.33 -4.07 24.48
N ALA A 35 -8.38 -5.32 24.00
CA ALA A 35 -7.33 -6.30 24.19
C ALA A 35 -6.03 -5.91 23.47
N LEU A 36 -6.15 -5.37 22.25
CA LEU A 36 -5.03 -4.90 21.46
C LEU A 36 -4.31 -3.73 22.15
N VAL A 37 -5.05 -2.71 22.57
CA VAL A 37 -4.50 -1.52 23.25
C VAL A 37 -3.85 -1.90 24.57
N ALA A 38 -4.44 -2.82 25.34
CA ALA A 38 -3.85 -3.32 26.57
C ALA A 38 -2.48 -4.01 26.30
N ALA A 39 -2.45 -4.93 25.34
CA ALA A 39 -1.22 -5.66 24.98
C ALA A 39 -0.14 -4.73 24.40
N LEU A 40 -0.54 -3.74 23.58
CA LEU A 40 0.38 -2.71 23.08
C LEU A 40 0.97 -1.88 24.21
N THR A 41 0.12 -1.43 25.14
CA THR A 41 0.52 -0.61 26.27
C THR A 41 1.49 -1.37 27.18
N GLU A 42 1.21 -2.64 27.49
CA GLU A 42 2.09 -3.52 28.27
C GLU A 42 3.44 -3.66 27.61
N THR A 43 3.47 -4.12 26.35
CA THR A 43 4.71 -4.34 25.59
C THR A 43 5.56 -3.07 25.45
N LEU A 44 4.94 -1.94 25.13
CA LEU A 44 5.69 -0.70 24.91
C LEU A 44 6.20 -0.09 26.21
N ASN A 45 5.49 -0.26 27.34
CA ASN A 45 6.02 0.10 28.65
C ASN A 45 7.31 -0.65 29.01
N GLU A 46 7.40 -1.94 28.64
CA GLU A 46 8.60 -2.74 28.86
C GLU A 46 9.82 -2.25 28.07
N THR A 47 9.59 -1.57 26.93
CA THR A 47 10.69 -1.00 26.12
C THR A 47 11.35 0.21 26.76
N GLY A 48 10.72 0.86 27.75
CA GLY A 48 11.18 2.10 28.37
C GLY A 48 11.16 3.32 27.46
N ARG A 49 10.65 3.20 26.24
CA ARG A 49 10.53 4.31 25.26
C ARG A 49 9.21 5.07 25.45
N ALA A 50 9.23 6.37 25.17
CA ALA A 50 7.99 7.13 25.02
C ALA A 50 7.20 6.57 23.82
N PHE A 51 5.85 6.54 23.91
CA PHE A 51 5.04 6.04 22.81
C PHE A 51 3.64 6.63 22.79
N GLU A 52 3.02 6.54 21.60
CA GLU A 52 1.60 6.76 21.36
C GLU A 52 1.00 5.61 20.56
N ILE A 53 -0.31 5.43 20.65
CA ILE A 53 -1.09 4.48 19.88
C ILE A 53 -2.13 5.27 19.09
N LEU A 54 -2.03 5.28 17.76
CA LEU A 54 -3.00 5.91 16.87
C LEU A 54 -3.94 4.85 16.31
N LEU A 55 -5.20 4.90 16.72
CA LEU A 55 -6.28 4.08 16.17
C LEU A 55 -6.97 4.89 15.08
N VAL A 56 -6.90 4.41 13.84
CA VAL A 56 -7.50 5.10 12.68
C VAL A 56 -8.70 4.32 12.18
N ASP A 57 -9.90 4.78 12.54
CA ASP A 57 -11.16 4.20 12.10
C ASP A 57 -11.42 4.50 10.62
N ASP A 58 -11.46 3.48 9.81
CA ASP A 58 -11.71 3.56 8.36
C ASP A 58 -13.22 3.52 8.04
N GLY A 59 -14.01 4.26 8.79
CA GLY A 59 -15.46 4.36 8.60
C GLY A 59 -16.18 3.06 8.97
N SER A 60 -15.91 2.54 10.15
CA SER A 60 -16.59 1.36 10.72
C SER A 60 -18.10 1.58 10.81
N SER A 61 -18.86 0.50 10.67
CA SER A 61 -20.31 0.46 10.84
C SER A 61 -20.75 -0.17 12.16
N ASP A 62 -19.81 -0.73 12.91
CA ASP A 62 -20.00 -1.24 14.28
C ASP A 62 -19.68 -0.15 15.31
N ASP A 63 -19.69 -0.50 16.61
CA ASP A 63 -19.39 0.41 17.73
C ASP A 63 -17.87 0.72 17.84
N GLY A 64 -17.07 0.48 16.78
CA GLY A 64 -15.62 0.66 16.78
C GLY A 64 -15.18 2.07 17.15
N TRP A 65 -15.85 3.09 16.59
CA TRP A 65 -15.53 4.48 16.90
C TRP A 65 -15.80 4.84 18.37
N ASP A 66 -16.96 4.43 18.91
CA ASP A 66 -17.30 4.68 20.30
C ASP A 66 -16.29 4.01 21.26
N ARG A 67 -15.84 2.79 20.92
CA ARG A 67 -14.79 2.10 21.67
C ARG A 67 -13.44 2.83 21.61
N ILE A 68 -13.09 3.41 20.45
CA ILE A 68 -11.90 4.24 20.34
C ILE A 68 -12.00 5.46 21.25
N CYS A 69 -13.14 6.15 21.26
CA CYS A 69 -13.37 7.30 22.14
C CYS A 69 -13.20 6.93 23.63
N ASP A 70 -13.78 5.81 24.08
CA ASP A 70 -13.61 5.30 25.43
C ASP A 70 -12.15 5.02 25.77
N LEU A 71 -11.39 4.44 24.84
CA LEU A 71 -9.96 4.15 25.01
C LEU A 71 -9.13 5.43 25.09
N VAL A 72 -9.46 6.47 24.34
CA VAL A 72 -8.78 7.79 24.43
C VAL A 72 -8.98 8.43 25.79
N VAL A 73 -10.19 8.34 26.35
CA VAL A 73 -10.50 8.87 27.69
C VAL A 73 -9.74 8.13 28.78
N THR A 74 -9.65 6.80 28.67
CA THR A 74 -9.06 5.95 29.72
C THR A 74 -7.54 5.82 29.61
N ASN A 75 -6.94 6.03 28.43
CA ASN A 75 -5.51 5.88 28.19
C ASN A 75 -4.91 7.10 27.47
N ARG A 76 -4.17 7.91 28.20
CA ARG A 76 -3.52 9.14 27.70
C ARG A 76 -2.53 8.94 26.55
N ARG A 77 -2.19 7.71 26.19
CA ARG A 77 -1.28 7.37 25.09
C ARG A 77 -2.04 6.99 23.83
N VAL A 78 -3.37 6.87 23.89
CA VAL A 78 -4.23 6.54 22.77
C VAL A 78 -4.75 7.82 22.13
N ARG A 79 -4.72 7.87 20.82
CA ARG A 79 -5.34 8.90 19.98
C ARG A 79 -6.25 8.22 18.97
N GLY A 80 -7.46 8.76 18.80
CA GLY A 80 -8.46 8.27 17.86
C GLY A 80 -8.57 9.21 16.66
N VAL A 81 -8.64 8.64 15.46
CA VAL A 81 -8.90 9.36 14.22
C VAL A 81 -9.99 8.64 13.46
N GLN A 82 -11.09 9.34 13.14
CA GLN A 82 -12.17 8.81 12.33
C GLN A 82 -12.10 9.36 10.91
N LEU A 83 -12.11 8.48 9.93
CA LEU A 83 -12.22 8.87 8.51
C LEU A 83 -13.70 9.08 8.14
N SER A 84 -13.97 9.96 7.18
CA SER A 84 -15.34 10.32 6.79
C SER A 84 -16.12 9.18 6.13
N ARG A 85 -15.43 8.16 5.62
CA ARG A 85 -15.96 6.92 5.03
C ARG A 85 -14.86 5.87 4.96
N ASN A 86 -15.19 4.66 4.50
CA ASN A 86 -14.15 3.67 4.18
C ASN A 86 -13.34 4.12 2.96
N PHE A 87 -12.05 4.32 3.16
CA PHE A 87 -11.03 4.63 2.14
C PHE A 87 -10.10 3.45 1.87
N GLY A 88 -10.14 2.41 2.70
CA GLY A 88 -9.31 1.23 2.66
C GLY A 88 -8.12 1.29 3.61
N GLN A 89 -7.74 0.13 4.13
CA GLN A 89 -6.72 -0.07 5.16
C GLN A 89 -5.41 0.70 4.90
N HIS A 90 -4.90 0.69 3.67
CA HIS A 90 -3.66 1.40 3.33
C HIS A 90 -3.79 2.92 3.45
N ASN A 91 -4.95 3.47 3.13
CA ASN A 91 -5.23 4.90 3.26
C ASN A 91 -5.36 5.31 4.73
N ALA A 92 -6.03 4.49 5.55
CA ALA A 92 -6.11 4.67 6.99
C ALA A 92 -4.71 4.57 7.65
N THR A 93 -3.91 3.59 7.24
CA THR A 93 -2.52 3.48 7.72
C THR A 93 -1.69 4.71 7.34
N LEU A 94 -1.79 5.19 6.09
CA LEU A 94 -1.08 6.39 5.66
C LEU A 94 -1.51 7.63 6.45
N CYS A 95 -2.81 7.76 6.78
CA CYS A 95 -3.32 8.81 7.66
C CYS A 95 -2.59 8.79 9.00
N GLY A 96 -2.55 7.64 9.68
CA GLY A 96 -1.85 7.49 10.95
C GLY A 96 -0.36 7.77 10.87
N VAL A 97 0.33 7.29 9.83
CA VAL A 97 1.76 7.55 9.60
C VAL A 97 2.04 9.06 9.47
N ARG A 98 1.18 9.80 8.78
CA ARG A 98 1.32 11.27 8.66
C ARG A 98 1.10 12.01 9.98
N LEU A 99 0.26 11.46 10.86
CA LEU A 99 -0.05 12.01 12.18
C LEU A 99 0.88 11.53 13.29
N ALA A 100 1.81 10.61 12.99
CA ALA A 100 2.80 10.09 13.95
C ALA A 100 3.70 11.20 14.48
N ARG A 101 3.94 11.22 15.80
CA ARG A 101 4.71 12.26 16.51
C ARG A 101 6.10 11.82 16.90
N PHE A 102 6.34 10.50 16.94
CA PHE A 102 7.61 9.93 17.36
C PHE A 102 8.49 9.53 16.17
N ASP A 103 9.78 9.45 16.39
CA ASP A 103 10.82 9.19 15.40
C ASP A 103 10.80 7.77 14.81
N VAL A 104 10.13 6.83 15.50
CA VAL A 104 9.87 5.48 15.00
C VAL A 104 8.37 5.26 14.83
N CYS A 105 7.97 4.75 13.67
CA CYS A 105 6.59 4.34 13.40
C CYS A 105 6.50 2.82 13.29
N VAL A 106 5.54 2.24 14.00
CA VAL A 106 5.18 0.82 13.90
C VAL A 106 3.77 0.71 13.34
N THR A 107 3.54 -0.15 12.35
CA THR A 107 2.18 -0.44 11.86
C THR A 107 1.85 -1.90 12.11
N LEU A 108 0.61 -2.21 12.47
CA LEU A 108 0.06 -3.55 12.60
C LEU A 108 -1.45 -3.51 12.41
N ASP A 109 -2.04 -4.68 12.08
CA ASP A 109 -3.46 -4.83 11.90
C ASP A 109 -4.19 -5.00 13.26
N ASP A 110 -5.51 -4.76 13.29
CA ASP A 110 -6.37 -4.78 14.46
C ASP A 110 -6.86 -6.19 14.88
N ASP A 111 -6.41 -7.24 14.18
CA ASP A 111 -6.90 -8.62 14.28
C ASP A 111 -6.10 -9.52 15.25
N LEU A 112 -5.12 -8.96 15.97
CA LEU A 112 -4.24 -9.66 16.92
C LEU A 112 -3.41 -10.82 16.31
N GLN A 113 -3.38 -10.98 14.98
CA GLN A 113 -2.54 -12.00 14.35
C GLN A 113 -1.05 -11.73 14.56
N HIS A 114 -0.68 -10.47 14.68
CA HIS A 114 0.67 -10.03 14.99
C HIS A 114 0.73 -9.62 16.48
N PRO A 115 1.27 -10.49 17.35
CA PRO A 115 1.31 -10.19 18.78
C PRO A 115 2.16 -8.95 19.08
N PRO A 116 1.68 -7.96 19.84
CA PRO A 116 2.44 -6.77 20.22
C PRO A 116 3.80 -7.08 20.84
N ARG A 117 3.94 -8.18 21.60
CA ARG A 117 5.20 -8.65 22.20
C ARG A 117 6.35 -8.87 21.20
N GLU A 118 6.06 -8.90 19.91
CA GLU A 118 7.06 -9.01 18.85
C GLU A 118 7.63 -7.64 18.41
N ILE A 119 7.01 -6.52 18.82
CA ILE A 119 7.48 -5.15 18.49
C ILE A 119 8.93 -4.92 18.91
N PRO A 120 9.39 -5.31 20.11
CA PRO A 120 10.78 -5.10 20.53
C PRO A 120 11.81 -5.71 19.57
N LYS A 121 11.48 -6.82 18.87
CA LYS A 121 12.38 -7.42 17.86
C LYS A 121 12.54 -6.52 16.62
N LEU A 122 11.46 -5.84 16.21
CA LEU A 122 11.52 -4.90 15.09
C LEU A 122 12.33 -3.67 15.48
N LEU A 123 12.08 -3.13 16.68
CA LEU A 123 12.80 -1.97 17.22
C LEU A 123 14.29 -2.25 17.35
N GLY A 124 14.67 -3.40 17.93
CA GLY A 124 16.07 -3.81 18.03
C GLY A 124 16.76 -3.90 16.69
N LYS A 125 16.04 -4.36 15.65
CA LYS A 125 16.59 -4.41 14.30
C LYS A 125 16.74 -3.03 13.66
N LEU A 126 15.82 -2.08 13.93
CA LEU A 126 15.97 -0.68 13.54
C LEU A 126 17.19 -0.02 14.21
N ASP A 127 17.45 -0.35 15.47
CA ASP A 127 18.60 0.19 16.21
C ASP A 127 19.95 -0.27 15.63
N GLU A 128 19.98 -1.38 14.87
CA GLU A 128 21.15 -1.81 14.10
C GLU A 128 21.46 -0.91 12.88
N GLY A 129 20.65 0.13 12.60
CA GLY A 129 20.85 1.08 11.50
C GLY A 129 20.05 0.78 10.24
N TRP A 130 19.02 -0.08 10.34
CA TRP A 130 18.03 -0.26 9.29
C TRP A 130 16.96 0.84 9.35
N ASP A 131 16.40 1.17 8.19
CA ASP A 131 15.38 2.21 8.08
C ASP A 131 13.97 1.64 8.11
N VAL A 132 13.78 0.43 7.54
CA VAL A 132 12.50 -0.31 7.52
C VAL A 132 12.75 -1.76 7.88
N VAL A 133 11.96 -2.30 8.81
CA VAL A 133 12.02 -3.69 9.28
C VAL A 133 10.64 -4.33 9.20
N TYR A 134 10.53 -5.46 8.50
CA TYR A 134 9.30 -6.25 8.40
C TYR A 134 9.28 -7.41 9.39
N GLY A 135 8.14 -7.61 10.05
CA GLY A 135 7.86 -8.82 10.83
C GLY A 135 7.32 -9.93 9.92
N ARG A 136 8.07 -11.03 9.76
CA ARG A 136 7.68 -12.17 8.91
C ARG A 136 7.25 -13.35 9.77
N ALA A 137 6.10 -13.95 9.44
CA ALA A 137 5.63 -15.16 10.10
C ALA A 137 6.67 -16.30 9.98
N LYS A 138 6.92 -17.03 11.10
CA LYS A 138 7.85 -18.17 11.14
C LYS A 138 7.43 -19.33 10.26
N ARG A 139 6.11 -19.50 10.03
CA ARG A 139 5.56 -20.54 9.16
C ARG A 139 4.53 -19.93 8.20
N PRO A 140 4.71 -20.04 6.87
CA PRO A 140 3.63 -19.68 5.94
C PRO A 140 2.46 -20.64 6.16
N GLN A 141 1.26 -20.12 6.39
CA GLN A 141 0.04 -20.93 6.45
C GLN A 141 -0.29 -21.43 5.04
N HIS A 142 -0.38 -22.74 4.92
CA HIS A 142 -0.45 -23.50 3.68
C HIS A 142 -1.65 -23.19 2.79
N HIS A 143 -1.38 -22.60 1.61
CA HIS A 143 -2.09 -22.86 0.34
C HIS A 143 -1.10 -22.63 -0.81
N TRP A 144 -0.39 -23.66 -1.23
CA TRP A 144 0.70 -23.61 -2.21
C TRP A 144 0.34 -22.88 -3.52
N LEU A 145 -0.92 -22.98 -3.98
CA LEU A 145 -1.40 -22.29 -5.19
C LEU A 145 -1.55 -20.79 -4.95
N ARG A 146 -2.07 -20.39 -3.79
CA ARG A 146 -2.22 -18.99 -3.40
C ARG A 146 -0.87 -18.34 -3.15
N ASP A 147 0.07 -19.10 -2.59
CA ASP A 147 1.44 -18.64 -2.35
C ASP A 147 2.21 -18.44 -3.66
N ARG A 148 1.97 -19.27 -4.68
CA ARG A 148 2.56 -19.08 -6.03
C ARG A 148 2.00 -17.83 -6.73
N ILE A 149 0.70 -17.61 -6.69
CA ILE A 149 0.07 -16.41 -7.28
C ILE A 149 0.54 -15.17 -6.52
N ALA A 150 0.55 -15.20 -5.18
CA ALA A 150 1.05 -14.12 -4.36
C ALA A 150 2.56 -13.86 -4.57
N ALA A 151 3.37 -14.91 -4.74
CA ALA A 151 4.79 -14.79 -5.05
C ALA A 151 5.03 -14.19 -6.44
N LEU A 152 4.24 -14.58 -7.45
CA LEU A 152 4.30 -13.98 -8.78
C LEU A 152 3.94 -12.49 -8.74
N THR A 153 2.84 -12.14 -8.05
CA THR A 153 2.39 -10.75 -7.89
C THR A 153 3.43 -9.92 -7.14
N LYS A 154 3.96 -10.45 -6.03
CA LYS A 154 5.02 -9.82 -5.25
C LYS A 154 6.33 -9.68 -6.03
N SER A 155 6.73 -10.72 -6.76
CA SER A 155 7.92 -10.68 -7.64
C SER A 155 7.79 -9.61 -8.73
N THR A 156 6.60 -9.50 -9.32
CA THR A 156 6.34 -8.51 -10.38
C THR A 156 6.38 -7.09 -9.82
N ILE A 157 5.79 -6.85 -8.65
CA ILE A 157 5.86 -5.55 -7.96
C ILE A 157 7.31 -5.23 -7.56
N GLY A 158 8.08 -6.20 -7.03
CA GLY A 158 9.47 -6.02 -6.65
C GLY A 158 10.37 -5.65 -7.82
N ILE A 159 10.21 -6.35 -8.92
CA ILE A 159 10.94 -6.07 -10.16
C ILE A 159 10.57 -4.68 -10.71
N THR A 160 9.31 -4.24 -10.55
CA THR A 160 8.82 -2.98 -11.11
C THR A 160 9.13 -1.77 -10.25
N SER A 161 9.16 -1.91 -8.93
CA SER A 161 9.45 -0.81 -7.98
C SER A 161 10.93 -0.66 -7.62
N GLY A 162 11.81 -1.56 -8.13
CA GLY A 162 13.24 -1.57 -7.77
C GLY A 162 13.52 -2.10 -6.36
N LEU A 163 12.49 -2.55 -5.63
CA LEU A 163 12.59 -3.13 -4.30
C LEU A 163 12.96 -4.62 -4.43
N SER A 164 14.23 -4.95 -4.27
CA SER A 164 14.75 -6.31 -4.41
C SER A 164 14.22 -7.33 -3.39
N ARG A 165 13.42 -6.89 -2.38
CA ARG A 165 12.92 -7.73 -1.28
C ARG A 165 11.41 -7.65 -1.04
N VAL A 166 10.62 -7.48 -2.11
CA VAL A 166 9.12 -7.43 -2.02
C VAL A 166 8.51 -8.70 -1.41
N SER A 167 9.22 -9.83 -1.46
CA SER A 167 8.77 -11.07 -0.80
C SER A 167 8.70 -10.98 0.73
N GLU A 168 9.28 -9.94 1.32
CA GLU A 168 9.38 -9.74 2.77
C GLU A 168 8.30 -8.82 3.35
N GLN A 169 7.45 -8.22 2.52
CA GLN A 169 6.45 -7.24 2.95
C GLN A 169 5.37 -7.86 3.85
N SER A 170 5.09 -7.16 4.93
CA SER A 170 4.07 -7.50 5.94
C SER A 170 3.41 -6.20 6.43
N PRO A 171 2.11 -6.19 6.78
CA PRO A 171 1.50 -5.06 7.45
C PRO A 171 2.14 -4.77 8.82
N PHE A 172 2.73 -5.78 9.44
CA PHE A 172 3.51 -5.63 10.67
C PHE A 172 4.94 -5.20 10.34
N ARG A 173 5.23 -3.92 10.52
CA ARG A 173 6.51 -3.31 10.21
C ARG A 173 6.83 -2.17 11.16
N ALA A 174 8.14 -1.90 11.32
CA ALA A 174 8.65 -0.72 12.00
C ALA A 174 9.57 0.06 11.03
N PHE A 175 9.55 1.38 11.08
CA PHE A 175 10.38 2.22 10.21
C PHE A 175 10.65 3.59 10.83
N ARG A 176 11.69 4.27 10.34
CA ARG A 176 11.99 5.65 10.70
C ARG A 176 10.91 6.58 10.16
N THR A 177 10.25 7.33 11.05
CA THR A 177 9.10 8.17 10.67
C THR A 177 9.50 9.28 9.69
N GLU A 178 10.76 9.73 9.71
CA GLU A 178 11.29 10.73 8.77
C GLU A 178 11.15 10.32 7.30
N ILE A 179 11.10 9.00 6.99
CA ILE A 179 10.90 8.48 5.62
C ILE A 179 9.60 9.01 5.00
N ARG A 180 8.60 9.36 5.83
CA ARG A 180 7.33 9.91 5.36
C ARG A 180 7.48 11.18 4.52
N GLU A 181 8.57 11.93 4.70
CA GLU A 181 8.85 13.16 3.94
C GLU A 181 8.95 12.86 2.43
N ALA A 182 9.48 11.69 2.05
CA ALA A 182 9.59 11.28 0.66
C ALA A 182 8.22 11.12 -0.03
N PHE A 183 7.16 10.96 0.73
CA PHE A 183 5.79 10.80 0.22
C PHE A 183 4.77 11.73 0.89
N SER A 184 5.24 12.80 1.53
CA SER A 184 4.39 13.80 2.17
C SER A 184 3.37 14.39 1.19
N ALA A 185 3.82 14.74 -0.03
CA ALA A 185 3.01 15.29 -1.11
C ALA A 185 2.19 14.24 -1.90
N TYR A 186 2.22 12.96 -1.52
CA TYR A 186 1.46 11.94 -2.24
C TYR A 186 -0.04 12.07 -1.97
N MET A 187 -0.81 12.37 -3.02
CA MET A 187 -2.27 12.54 -2.97
C MET A 187 -3.03 11.51 -3.82
N GLY A 188 -2.36 10.47 -4.29
CA GLY A 188 -3.01 9.44 -5.11
C GLY A 188 -3.99 8.58 -4.31
N PRO A 189 -5.09 8.13 -4.92
CA PRO A 189 -6.09 7.29 -4.24
C PRO A 189 -5.59 5.86 -3.96
N ASP A 190 -4.62 5.41 -4.75
CA ASP A 190 -4.10 4.04 -4.71
C ASP A 190 -2.84 4.00 -3.82
N VAL A 191 -3.02 3.87 -2.51
CA VAL A 191 -1.90 3.81 -1.56
C VAL A 191 -1.40 2.38 -1.44
N LEU A 192 -0.09 2.18 -1.65
CA LEU A 192 0.64 0.99 -1.24
C LEU A 192 1.84 1.45 -0.40
N LEU A 193 1.69 1.43 0.92
CA LEU A 193 2.66 2.03 1.85
C LEU A 193 4.07 1.46 1.64
N ASP A 194 4.19 0.16 1.30
CA ASP A 194 5.49 -0.48 1.04
C ASP A 194 6.25 0.15 -0.13
N ILE A 195 5.52 0.58 -1.17
CA ILE A 195 6.13 1.27 -2.31
C ILE A 195 6.52 2.69 -1.92
N LEU A 196 5.68 3.37 -1.15
CA LEU A 196 5.98 4.73 -0.67
C LEU A 196 7.22 4.74 0.23
N LEU A 197 7.36 3.78 1.14
CA LEU A 197 8.58 3.61 1.95
C LEU A 197 9.82 3.42 1.06
N GLY A 198 9.68 2.68 -0.05
CA GLY A 198 10.77 2.49 -1.02
C GLY A 198 11.20 3.75 -1.77
N TRP A 199 10.43 4.83 -1.72
CA TRP A 199 10.86 6.13 -2.27
C TRP A 199 11.86 6.84 -1.35
N GLY A 200 11.78 6.59 -0.04
CA GLY A 200 12.62 7.28 0.95
C GLY A 200 13.88 6.52 1.33
N THR A 201 13.92 5.20 1.13
CA THR A 201 15.08 4.40 1.52
C THR A 201 15.26 3.12 0.72
N THR A 202 16.49 2.59 0.74
CA THR A 202 16.83 1.26 0.23
C THR A 202 17.27 0.31 1.34
N LYS A 203 17.31 0.76 2.62
CA LYS A 203 17.75 0.00 3.77
C LYS A 203 16.62 -0.78 4.43
N PHE A 204 16.23 -1.89 3.80
CA PHE A 204 15.19 -2.79 4.27
C PHE A 204 15.77 -4.03 4.95
N SER A 205 15.11 -4.48 6.03
CA SER A 205 15.40 -5.74 6.70
C SER A 205 14.13 -6.45 7.11
N SER A 206 14.26 -7.67 7.62
CA SER A 206 13.13 -8.43 8.18
C SER A 206 13.57 -9.26 9.37
N VAL A 207 12.63 -9.48 10.30
CA VAL A 207 12.79 -10.38 11.45
C VAL A 207 11.68 -11.43 11.45
N ARG A 208 11.99 -12.62 11.95
CA ARG A 208 11.00 -13.67 12.14
C ARG A 208 10.21 -13.41 13.41
N VAL A 209 8.90 -13.32 13.28
CA VAL A 209 7.97 -13.07 14.37
C VAL A 209 7.00 -14.24 14.52
N ASP A 210 6.46 -14.40 15.71
CA ASP A 210 5.36 -15.33 15.94
C ASP A 210 4.09 -14.76 15.29
N HIS A 211 3.28 -15.63 14.70
CA HIS A 211 2.02 -15.28 14.08
C HIS A 211 0.94 -16.15 14.69
N GLN A 212 -0.08 -15.52 15.24
CA GLN A 212 -1.20 -16.27 15.80
C GLN A 212 -2.19 -16.61 14.68
N PRO A 213 -2.75 -17.83 14.66
CA PRO A 213 -3.85 -18.14 13.74
C PRO A 213 -5.05 -17.25 14.08
N LEU A 214 -5.84 -16.86 13.06
CA LEU A 214 -7.12 -16.21 13.30
C LEU A 214 -7.92 -17.01 14.33
N ALA A 215 -8.52 -16.32 15.30
CA ALA A 215 -9.53 -16.93 16.14
C ALA A 215 -10.63 -17.53 15.25
N ASP A 216 -11.05 -18.77 15.57
CA ASP A 216 -11.95 -19.58 14.76
C ASP A 216 -13.18 -18.79 14.28
N GLY A 217 -13.34 -18.67 12.97
CA GLY A 217 -14.55 -18.12 12.33
C GLY A 217 -14.33 -17.04 11.27
N HIS A 218 -13.20 -16.34 11.25
CA HIS A 218 -12.95 -15.31 10.23
C HIS A 218 -12.21 -15.89 9.03
N ARG A 219 -12.96 -16.31 7.99
CA ARG A 219 -12.37 -16.67 6.69
C ARG A 219 -11.68 -15.45 6.08
N SER A 220 -10.44 -15.63 5.66
CA SER A 220 -9.71 -14.62 4.87
C SER A 220 -10.63 -14.03 3.78
N ARG A 221 -10.93 -12.72 3.85
CA ARG A 221 -11.81 -11.98 2.93
C ARG A 221 -11.19 -11.77 1.54
N TYR A 222 -10.01 -12.32 1.27
CA TYR A 222 -9.33 -12.14 -0.02
C TYR A 222 -9.81 -13.17 -1.04
N THR A 223 -10.70 -12.72 -1.93
CA THR A 223 -11.10 -13.47 -3.12
C THR A 223 -9.95 -13.45 -4.15
N ALA A 224 -9.80 -14.52 -4.97
CA ALA A 224 -8.81 -14.57 -6.04
C ALA A 224 -8.90 -13.37 -6.99
N ARG A 225 -10.10 -12.86 -7.25
CA ARG A 225 -10.36 -11.64 -8.02
C ARG A 225 -9.69 -10.42 -7.37
N ARG A 226 -9.81 -10.25 -6.06
CA ARG A 226 -9.21 -9.11 -5.34
C ARG A 226 -7.67 -9.17 -5.36
N LEU A 227 -7.09 -10.38 -5.29
CA LEU A 227 -5.64 -10.56 -5.45
C LEU A 227 -5.18 -10.19 -6.87
N PHE A 228 -5.96 -10.56 -7.89
CA PHE A 228 -5.67 -10.20 -9.27
C PHE A 228 -5.77 -8.69 -9.49
N ASP A 229 -6.83 -8.04 -8.98
CA ASP A 229 -7.02 -6.60 -9.05
C ASP A 229 -5.88 -5.83 -8.35
N MET A 230 -5.44 -6.30 -7.17
CA MET A 230 -4.27 -5.75 -6.48
C MET A 230 -2.97 -5.94 -7.27
N GLY A 231 -2.82 -7.07 -7.96
CA GLY A 231 -1.68 -7.32 -8.85
C GLY A 231 -1.62 -6.34 -10.02
N ILE A 232 -2.75 -6.15 -10.71
CA ILE A 232 -2.88 -5.16 -11.79
C ILE A 232 -2.64 -3.75 -11.25
N LEU A 233 -3.21 -3.42 -10.08
CA LEU A 233 -3.00 -2.14 -9.42
C LEU A 233 -1.50 -1.87 -9.20
N GLY A 234 -0.79 -2.81 -8.57
CA GLY A 234 0.65 -2.67 -8.32
C GLY A 234 1.47 -2.51 -9.60
N LEU A 235 1.07 -3.24 -10.67
CA LEU A 235 1.77 -3.21 -11.95
C LEU A 235 1.58 -1.89 -12.71
N THR A 236 0.35 -1.35 -12.68
CA THR A 236 -0.02 -0.19 -13.50
C THR A 236 0.06 1.13 -12.75
N ALA A 237 -0.21 1.14 -11.44
CA ALA A 237 -0.18 2.37 -10.64
C ALA A 237 1.24 2.90 -10.37
N TYR A 238 2.22 1.99 -10.28
CA TYR A 238 3.58 2.31 -9.84
C TYR A 238 4.68 1.92 -10.83
N SER A 239 4.32 1.38 -12.00
CA SER A 239 5.28 0.95 -13.00
C SER A 239 4.86 1.30 -14.42
N THR A 240 5.83 1.76 -15.23
CA THR A 240 5.66 1.97 -16.67
C THR A 240 6.11 0.77 -17.50
N ARG A 241 6.54 -0.35 -16.87
CA ARG A 241 7.05 -1.53 -17.58
C ARG A 241 6.02 -2.20 -18.50
N PRO A 242 4.74 -2.36 -18.10
CA PRO A 242 3.73 -2.89 -19.02
C PRO A 242 3.58 -2.05 -20.29
N LEU A 243 3.68 -0.72 -20.14
CA LEU A 243 3.61 0.21 -21.27
C LEU A 243 4.84 0.07 -22.19
N ARG A 244 6.05 -0.07 -21.61
CA ARG A 244 7.27 -0.36 -22.38
C ARG A 244 7.19 -1.70 -23.10
N PHE A 245 6.65 -2.73 -22.44
CA PHE A 245 6.43 -4.04 -23.10
C PHE A 245 5.47 -3.92 -24.28
N ALA A 246 4.35 -3.20 -24.12
CA ALA A 246 3.41 -2.94 -25.21
C ALA A 246 4.09 -2.19 -26.39
N SER A 247 4.96 -1.21 -26.08
CA SER A 247 5.72 -0.48 -27.10
C SER A 247 6.70 -1.40 -27.84
N TRP A 248 7.42 -2.27 -27.13
CA TRP A 248 8.31 -3.26 -27.74
C TRP A 248 7.56 -4.28 -28.61
N LEU A 249 6.40 -4.74 -28.12
CA LEU A 249 5.51 -5.64 -28.88
C LEU A 249 5.06 -4.98 -30.17
N GLY A 250 4.56 -3.74 -30.09
CA GLY A 250 4.15 -2.98 -31.28
C GLY A 250 5.27 -2.77 -32.27
N PHE A 251 6.49 -2.42 -31.79
CA PHE A 251 7.66 -2.26 -32.63
C PHE A 251 8.06 -3.56 -33.32
N SER A 252 8.08 -4.69 -32.60
CA SER A 252 8.40 -6.00 -33.16
C SER A 252 7.38 -6.43 -34.22
N LEU A 253 6.10 -6.20 -34.00
CA LEU A 253 5.04 -6.49 -34.96
C LEU A 253 5.12 -5.59 -36.20
N THR A 254 5.53 -4.33 -36.05
CA THR A 254 5.77 -3.44 -37.19
C THR A 254 6.91 -3.95 -38.07
N ILE A 255 8.02 -4.37 -37.49
CA ILE A 255 9.14 -4.98 -38.24
C ILE A 255 8.66 -6.25 -38.94
N PHE A 256 7.96 -7.13 -38.23
CA PHE A 256 7.40 -8.36 -38.79
C PHE A 256 6.48 -8.07 -39.98
N GLY A 257 5.59 -7.08 -39.85
CA GLY A 257 4.70 -6.62 -40.94
C GLY A 257 5.49 -6.11 -42.17
N MET A 258 6.57 -5.35 -41.95
CA MET A 258 7.44 -4.89 -43.04
C MET A 258 8.14 -6.04 -43.75
N VAL A 259 8.60 -7.04 -43.01
CA VAL A 259 9.23 -8.24 -43.58
C VAL A 259 8.25 -9.03 -44.46
N ILE A 260 7.01 -9.20 -43.95
CA ILE A 260 5.93 -9.85 -44.71
C ILE A 260 5.62 -9.05 -45.98
N LEU A 261 5.48 -7.73 -45.85
CA LEU A 261 5.21 -6.87 -47.02
C LEU A 261 6.31 -7.01 -48.08
N ALA A 262 7.58 -6.95 -47.68
CA ALA A 262 8.71 -7.14 -48.58
C ALA A 262 8.65 -8.52 -49.24
N TYR A 263 8.37 -9.59 -48.47
CA TYR A 263 8.22 -10.95 -49.01
C TYR A 263 7.09 -11.04 -50.02
N VAL A 264 5.91 -10.47 -49.75
CA VAL A 264 4.76 -10.48 -50.69
C VAL A 264 5.07 -9.70 -51.97
N VAL A 265 5.72 -8.54 -51.87
CA VAL A 265 6.15 -7.75 -53.04
C VAL A 265 7.14 -8.52 -53.93
N VAL A 266 8.11 -9.15 -53.34
CA VAL A 266 9.10 -9.97 -54.05
C VAL A 266 8.40 -11.16 -54.73
N LEU A 267 7.52 -11.87 -54.03
CA LEU A 267 6.79 -13.01 -54.56
C LEU A 267 5.85 -12.60 -55.70
N ALA A 268 5.16 -11.49 -55.57
CA ALA A 268 4.29 -10.95 -56.64
C ALA A 268 5.06 -10.57 -57.90
N ALA A 269 6.29 -10.06 -57.75
CA ALA A 269 7.16 -9.67 -58.86
C ALA A 269 7.71 -10.87 -59.65
N PHE A 270 7.96 -12.03 -59.00
CA PHE A 270 8.60 -13.19 -59.61
C PHE A 270 7.65 -14.35 -59.95
N VAL A 271 6.56 -14.53 -59.22
CA VAL A 271 5.67 -15.71 -59.28
C VAL A 271 4.25 -15.36 -59.76
N GLY A 272 3.89 -14.10 -59.77
CA GLY A 272 2.53 -13.66 -60.11
C GLY A 272 1.55 -13.68 -58.89
N SER A 273 0.25 -13.48 -59.16
CA SER A 273 -0.77 -13.32 -58.12
C SER A 273 -0.90 -14.56 -57.21
N VAL A 274 -0.78 -14.37 -55.89
CA VAL A 274 -0.91 -15.42 -54.86
C VAL A 274 -2.33 -15.27 -54.22
N PRO A 275 -3.12 -16.36 -54.11
CA PRO A 275 -4.41 -16.29 -53.38
C PRO A 275 -4.13 -16.03 -51.91
N GLY A 276 -4.42 -14.83 -51.43
CA GLY A 276 -3.97 -14.35 -50.11
C GLY A 276 -5.06 -13.97 -49.10
N PHE A 277 -6.38 -14.16 -49.44
CA PHE A 277 -7.46 -13.70 -48.55
C PHE A 277 -7.42 -14.25 -47.13
N PRO A 278 -7.23 -15.56 -46.84
CA PRO A 278 -7.15 -16.08 -45.49
C PRO A 278 -5.92 -15.55 -44.73
N PHE A 279 -4.80 -15.40 -45.40
CA PHE A 279 -3.57 -14.85 -44.85
C PHE A 279 -3.76 -13.37 -44.48
N LEU A 280 -4.34 -12.57 -45.38
CA LEU A 280 -4.61 -11.17 -45.13
C LEU A 280 -5.59 -10.98 -43.96
N ALA A 281 -6.66 -11.77 -43.89
CA ALA A 281 -7.64 -11.74 -42.81
C ALA A 281 -7.00 -12.09 -41.46
N SER A 282 -6.15 -13.10 -41.43
CA SER A 282 -5.42 -13.47 -40.20
C SER A 282 -4.46 -12.36 -39.75
N LEU A 283 -3.74 -11.76 -40.68
CA LEU A 283 -2.80 -10.68 -40.42
C LEU A 283 -3.52 -9.44 -39.84
N ILE A 284 -4.60 -9.02 -40.48
CA ILE A 284 -5.44 -7.90 -40.01
C ILE A 284 -5.98 -8.19 -38.60
N SER A 285 -6.46 -9.42 -38.37
CA SER A 285 -6.99 -9.80 -37.04
C SER A 285 -5.94 -9.73 -35.94
N ILE A 286 -4.72 -10.22 -36.20
CA ILE A 286 -3.60 -10.17 -35.24
C ILE A 286 -3.21 -8.70 -34.94
N PHE A 287 -3.00 -7.91 -35.98
CA PHE A 287 -2.61 -6.51 -35.83
C PHE A 287 -3.69 -5.70 -35.10
N SER A 288 -4.97 -5.85 -35.51
CA SER A 288 -6.08 -5.15 -34.88
C SER A 288 -6.26 -5.57 -33.42
N GLY A 289 -6.16 -6.86 -33.11
CA GLY A 289 -6.23 -7.37 -31.73
C GLY A 289 -5.11 -6.80 -30.86
N THR A 290 -3.88 -6.78 -31.38
CA THR A 290 -2.74 -6.19 -30.68
C THR A 290 -2.90 -4.69 -30.46
N GLN A 291 -3.38 -3.98 -31.49
CA GLN A 291 -3.64 -2.54 -31.39
C GLN A 291 -4.71 -2.22 -30.33
N LEU A 292 -5.81 -2.97 -30.29
CA LEU A 292 -6.85 -2.81 -29.28
C LEU A 292 -6.32 -3.13 -27.86
N PHE A 293 -5.48 -4.15 -27.72
CA PHE A 293 -4.84 -4.47 -26.46
C PHE A 293 -3.95 -3.32 -25.96
N VAL A 294 -3.08 -2.80 -26.82
CA VAL A 294 -2.19 -1.67 -26.48
C VAL A 294 -3.00 -0.42 -26.15
N LEU A 295 -4.08 -0.15 -26.90
CA LEU A 295 -4.96 0.98 -26.66
C LEU A 295 -5.70 0.83 -25.30
N GLY A 296 -6.16 -0.37 -24.98
CA GLY A 296 -6.77 -0.68 -23.68
C GLY A 296 -5.80 -0.45 -22.51
N LEU A 297 -4.55 -0.90 -22.65
CA LEU A 297 -3.50 -0.65 -21.66
C LEU A 297 -3.22 0.86 -21.52
N PHE A 298 -3.17 1.59 -22.61
CA PHE A 298 -3.00 3.05 -22.60
C PHE A 298 -4.17 3.74 -21.89
N GLY A 299 -5.40 3.28 -22.14
CA GLY A 299 -6.61 3.75 -21.46
C GLY A 299 -6.53 3.58 -19.94
N GLU A 300 -6.01 2.46 -19.47
CA GLU A 300 -5.82 2.20 -18.03
C GLU A 300 -4.85 3.21 -17.40
N TYR A 301 -3.71 3.50 -18.05
CA TYR A 301 -2.76 4.52 -17.56
C TYR A 301 -3.35 5.93 -17.59
N LEU A 302 -4.09 6.27 -18.65
CA LEU A 302 -4.75 7.55 -18.79
C LEU A 302 -5.83 7.74 -17.72
N SER A 303 -6.63 6.72 -17.46
CA SER A 303 -7.64 6.73 -16.39
C SER A 303 -7.01 7.02 -15.02
N ARG A 304 -5.87 6.39 -14.71
CA ARG A 304 -5.14 6.63 -13.44
C ARG A 304 -4.57 8.04 -13.38
N THR A 305 -3.98 8.52 -14.48
CA THR A 305 -3.48 9.89 -14.58
C THR A 305 -4.61 10.90 -14.38
N PHE A 306 -5.75 10.66 -15.00
CA PHE A 306 -6.95 11.48 -14.83
C PHE A 306 -7.45 11.49 -13.37
N ASN A 307 -7.53 10.31 -12.73
CA ASN A 307 -7.93 10.22 -11.33
C ASN A 307 -6.97 10.97 -10.38
N ARG A 308 -5.67 10.97 -10.68
CA ARG A 308 -4.68 11.78 -9.93
C ARG A 308 -4.85 13.28 -10.20
N ALA A 309 -5.12 13.65 -11.45
CA ALA A 309 -5.34 15.06 -11.85
C ALA A 309 -6.62 15.64 -11.24
N LEU A 310 -7.62 14.81 -10.92
CA LEU A 310 -8.83 15.23 -10.19
C LEU A 310 -8.55 15.69 -8.76
N GLY A 311 -7.35 15.46 -8.22
CA GLY A 311 -6.98 15.90 -6.87
C GLY A 311 -7.84 15.27 -5.76
N ARG A 312 -8.42 14.08 -5.99
CA ARG A 312 -9.21 13.40 -4.96
C ARG A 312 -8.32 13.11 -3.74
N PRO A 313 -8.76 13.52 -2.53
CA PRO A 313 -7.96 13.27 -1.34
C PRO A 313 -7.80 11.77 -1.09
N THR A 314 -6.62 11.38 -0.62
CA THR A 314 -6.29 10.02 -0.22
C THR A 314 -7.20 9.51 0.88
N TYR A 315 -7.53 10.40 1.81
CA TYR A 315 -8.49 10.21 2.90
C TYR A 315 -9.03 11.58 3.34
N VAL A 316 -10.11 11.56 4.09
CA VAL A 316 -10.70 12.76 4.74
C VAL A 316 -10.94 12.40 6.20
N ILE A 317 -10.33 13.16 7.11
CA ILE A 317 -10.57 13.03 8.54
C ILE A 317 -11.90 13.69 8.85
N ARG A 318 -12.78 12.96 9.53
CA ARG A 318 -14.06 13.44 10.01
C ARG A 318 -13.93 14.04 11.41
N GLU A 319 -13.19 13.32 12.28
CA GLU A 319 -13.04 13.68 13.67
C GLU A 319 -11.71 13.14 14.22
N MET A 320 -11.16 13.82 15.21
CA MET A 320 -9.95 13.39 15.91
C MET A 320 -10.15 13.60 17.40
N HIS A 321 -9.90 12.55 18.18
CA HIS A 321 -9.92 12.56 19.64
C HIS A 321 -8.52 12.44 20.20
N GLU A 322 -8.14 13.40 21.01
CA GLU A 322 -6.84 13.44 21.71
C GLU A 322 -7.08 13.50 23.23
N PRO A 323 -6.18 12.93 24.03
CA PRO A 323 -6.27 13.06 25.48
C PRO A 323 -6.18 14.52 25.93
N ASP A 324 -6.99 14.95 26.87
CA ASP A 324 -7.17 16.35 27.34
C ASP A 324 -5.88 17.07 27.79
N VAL A 325 -4.80 16.34 28.03
CA VAL A 325 -3.52 16.93 28.51
C VAL A 325 -2.77 17.70 27.42
N LEU A 326 -3.02 17.41 26.14
CA LEU A 326 -2.36 18.08 25.00
C LEU A 326 -3.10 19.33 24.52
N ALA A 327 -4.41 19.43 24.78
CA ALA A 327 -5.20 20.61 24.41
C ALA A 327 -4.75 21.87 25.17
N ARG A 328 -4.16 21.73 26.36
CA ARG A 328 -3.67 22.86 27.19
C ARG A 328 -2.27 23.34 26.88
N SER A 329 -1.43 22.54 26.20
CA SER A 329 -0.04 22.91 25.89
C SER A 329 0.14 23.62 24.54
N LEU A 330 -0.89 23.65 23.71
CA LEU A 330 -0.89 24.33 22.40
C LEU A 330 -1.54 25.71 22.43
N HIS A 331 -2.12 26.13 23.58
CA HIS A 331 -2.79 27.42 23.78
C HIS A 331 -2.19 28.23 24.94
N GLY A 332 -0.96 27.88 25.40
CA GLY A 332 -0.21 28.61 26.43
C GLY A 332 1.03 29.29 25.88
#